data_299256eb38d3929ba32bda5b371b1ee3
#
_entry.id   299256eb38d3929ba32bda5b371b1ee3
#
_cell.length_a   1.000
_cell.length_b   1.000
_cell.length_c   1.000
_cell.angle_alpha   90.00
_cell.angle_beta   90.00
_cell.angle_gamma   90.00
#
_symmetry.space_group_name_H-M   'P 1'
#
loop_
_entity.id
_entity.type
_entity.pdbx_description
1 polymer ?
#
loop_
_entity_poly.entity_id
_entity_poly.type
_entity_poly.pdbx_seq_one_letter_code
_entity_poly.pdbx_strand_id
1 'polypeptide(L)'
;MESFARLLIAIPLVSYVLAVLSLWVGLQINSFIFPIAVCISVLWECSDKRIRGCVRWTTIVAVLVVLSVTLGLSACIYDRSFDGQWYHACTIRELVNGWNPIHSSACSPTPIDGYTVLWVEHYPRGIETIAATIVSCMGNLDAGKALNLWFVFSSIVYIYLFLCHCLPTMNKYLRIWIALVVALNPVVINQMCTYYIDWTLYTLSVSYTHLRA
;
A
#
# COMPACT_ATOMS: atom_id res chain seq x y z
N MET A 1 -13.76 -13.91 -4.52
CA MET A 1 -12.32 -13.62 -4.57
C MET A 1 -11.99 -12.38 -5.39
N GLU A 2 -12.61 -12.14 -6.55
CA GLU A 2 -12.38 -10.93 -7.35
C GLU A 2 -12.68 -9.63 -6.59
N SER A 3 -13.82 -9.55 -5.88
CA SER A 3 -14.14 -8.39 -5.04
C SER A 3 -13.08 -8.13 -3.97
N PHE A 4 -12.55 -9.18 -3.38
CA PHE A 4 -11.45 -9.09 -2.41
C PHE A 4 -10.18 -8.53 -3.07
N ALA A 5 -9.80 -9.07 -4.23
CA ALA A 5 -8.65 -8.60 -4.99
C ALA A 5 -8.77 -7.11 -5.39
N ARG A 6 -9.97 -6.69 -5.87
CA ARG A 6 -10.22 -5.28 -6.21
C ARG A 6 -10.07 -4.34 -5.02
N LEU A 7 -10.58 -4.70 -3.84
CA LEU A 7 -10.43 -3.90 -2.63
C LEU A 7 -8.97 -3.77 -2.19
N LEU A 8 -8.15 -4.82 -2.39
CA LEU A 8 -6.72 -4.76 -2.09
C LEU A 8 -5.96 -3.71 -2.92
N ILE A 9 -6.43 -3.39 -4.13
CA ILE A 9 -5.84 -2.32 -4.96
C ILE A 9 -6.59 -0.99 -4.79
N ALA A 10 -7.93 -1.03 -4.64
CA ALA A 10 -8.73 0.18 -4.54
C ALA A 10 -8.37 1.03 -3.32
N ILE A 11 -8.17 0.41 -2.16
CA ILE A 11 -7.86 1.14 -0.92
C ILE A 11 -6.57 1.98 -1.03
N PRO A 12 -5.41 1.42 -1.43
CA PRO A 12 -4.21 2.24 -1.63
C PRO A 12 -4.38 3.29 -2.72
N LEU A 13 -5.03 2.94 -3.83
CA LEU A 13 -5.27 3.87 -4.93
C LEU A 13 -6.12 5.07 -4.50
N VAL A 14 -7.25 4.82 -3.83
CA VAL A 14 -8.13 5.89 -3.32
C VAL A 14 -7.41 6.73 -2.27
N SER A 15 -6.61 6.10 -1.39
CA SER A 15 -5.77 6.82 -0.41
C SER A 15 -4.80 7.76 -1.11
N TYR A 16 -4.14 7.29 -2.17
CA TYR A 16 -3.23 8.11 -2.97
C TYR A 16 -3.94 9.29 -3.62
N VAL A 17 -5.06 9.02 -4.30
CA VAL A 17 -5.84 10.08 -4.99
C VAL A 17 -6.32 11.13 -4.01
N LEU A 18 -6.88 10.74 -2.87
CA LEU A 18 -7.33 11.68 -1.85
C LEU A 18 -6.17 12.51 -1.27
N ALA A 19 -5.03 11.87 -1.00
CA ALA A 19 -3.85 12.57 -0.51
C ALA A 19 -3.33 13.59 -1.53
N VAL A 20 -3.22 13.21 -2.81
CA VAL A 20 -2.77 14.12 -3.88
C VAL A 20 -3.76 15.27 -4.07
N LEU A 21 -5.07 15.02 -4.05
CA LEU A 21 -6.08 16.07 -4.14
C LEU A 21 -6.00 17.03 -2.94
N SER A 22 -5.81 16.50 -1.70
CA SER A 22 -5.57 17.35 -0.53
C SER A 22 -4.36 18.25 -0.70
N LEU A 23 -3.23 17.68 -1.11
CA LEU A 23 -2.00 18.45 -1.34
C LEU A 23 -2.18 19.49 -2.46
N TRP A 24 -2.90 19.14 -3.53
CA TRP A 24 -3.13 20.05 -4.66
C TRP A 24 -3.95 21.28 -4.27
N VAL A 25 -4.95 21.14 -3.40
CA VAL A 25 -5.75 22.26 -2.90
C VAL A 25 -5.07 22.98 -1.72
N GLY A 26 -3.81 22.66 -1.39
CA GLY A 26 -3.03 23.31 -0.33
C GLY A 26 -3.29 22.76 1.08
N LEU A 27 -4.04 21.65 1.20
CA LEU A 27 -4.26 20.98 2.49
C LEU A 27 -3.13 20.01 2.80
N GLN A 28 -2.93 19.75 4.09
CA GLN A 28 -1.96 18.76 4.56
C GLN A 28 -2.55 17.34 4.59
N ILE A 29 -1.67 16.33 4.57
CA ILE A 29 -2.07 14.95 4.85
C ILE A 29 -2.52 14.87 6.32
N ASN A 30 -3.69 14.28 6.56
CA ASN A 30 -4.30 14.18 7.88
C ASN A 30 -4.83 12.77 8.16
N SER A 31 -5.19 12.53 9.42
CA SER A 31 -5.62 11.22 9.93
C SER A 31 -6.94 10.68 9.34
N PHE A 32 -7.72 11.51 8.65
CA PHE A 32 -9.01 11.09 8.08
C PHE A 32 -8.89 10.54 6.66
N ILE A 33 -7.82 10.85 5.93
CA ILE A 33 -7.67 10.45 4.51
C ILE A 33 -7.72 8.93 4.38
N PHE A 34 -6.96 8.19 5.18
CA PHE A 34 -6.91 6.74 5.09
C PHE A 34 -8.25 6.06 5.45
N PRO A 35 -8.90 6.36 6.59
CA PRO A 35 -10.24 5.82 6.88
C PRO A 35 -11.29 6.16 5.82
N ILE A 36 -11.30 7.38 5.29
CA ILE A 36 -12.20 7.79 4.22
C ILE A 36 -11.94 6.98 2.95
N ALA A 37 -10.68 6.74 2.60
CA ALA A 37 -10.31 5.90 1.45
C ALA A 37 -10.83 4.47 1.59
N VAL A 38 -10.72 3.88 2.78
CA VAL A 38 -11.28 2.56 3.08
C VAL A 38 -12.81 2.58 2.90
N CYS A 39 -13.50 3.56 3.47
CA CYS A 39 -14.95 3.69 3.36
C CYS A 39 -15.40 3.85 1.89
N ILE A 40 -14.76 4.74 1.13
CA ILE A 40 -15.07 4.97 -0.29
C ILE A 40 -14.87 3.69 -1.10
N SER A 41 -13.76 2.99 -0.89
CA SER A 41 -13.45 1.75 -1.61
C SER A 41 -14.48 0.66 -1.34
N VAL A 42 -14.88 0.50 -0.08
CA VAL A 42 -15.93 -0.47 0.31
C VAL A 42 -17.28 -0.07 -0.27
N LEU A 43 -17.67 1.20 -0.18
CA LEU A 43 -18.95 1.71 -0.73
C LEU A 43 -19.00 1.56 -2.26
N TRP A 44 -17.88 1.84 -2.94
CA TRP A 44 -17.81 1.65 -4.40
C TRP A 44 -18.00 0.17 -4.77
N GLU A 45 -17.31 -0.74 -4.11
CA GLU A 45 -17.48 -2.19 -4.36
C GLU A 45 -18.92 -2.65 -4.06
N CYS A 46 -19.53 -2.13 -3.00
CA CYS A 46 -20.93 -2.43 -2.68
C CYS A 46 -21.94 -1.84 -3.69
N SER A 47 -21.58 -0.78 -4.38
CA SER A 47 -22.46 -0.08 -5.32
C SER A 47 -22.45 -0.68 -6.72
N ASP A 48 -21.44 -1.48 -7.08
CA ASP A 48 -21.36 -2.13 -8.39
C ASP A 48 -22.47 -3.18 -8.52
N LYS A 49 -23.44 -2.89 -9.42
CA LYS A 49 -24.61 -3.76 -9.66
C LYS A 49 -24.23 -5.16 -10.15
N ARG A 50 -23.08 -5.28 -10.84
CA ARG A 50 -22.58 -6.57 -11.33
C ARG A 50 -22.17 -7.49 -10.19
N ILE A 51 -21.89 -6.94 -9.03
CA ILE A 51 -21.28 -7.58 -7.87
C ILE A 51 -22.23 -7.67 -6.69
N ARG A 52 -23.36 -6.95 -6.71
CA ARG A 52 -24.35 -6.89 -5.61
C ARG A 52 -24.74 -8.26 -5.02
N GLY A 53 -24.70 -9.32 -5.82
CA GLY A 53 -24.91 -10.69 -5.36
C GLY A 53 -23.66 -11.37 -4.78
N CYS A 54 -22.48 -10.81 -4.99
CA CYS A 54 -21.18 -11.41 -4.64
C CYS A 54 -20.44 -10.72 -3.50
N VAL A 55 -20.73 -9.44 -3.20
CA VAL A 55 -20.14 -8.75 -2.05
C VAL A 55 -20.77 -9.32 -0.78
N ARG A 56 -20.08 -10.27 -0.20
CA ARG A 56 -20.47 -10.86 1.07
C ARG A 56 -19.77 -10.09 2.20
N TRP A 57 -20.45 -9.96 3.32
CA TRP A 57 -19.83 -9.47 4.56
C TRP A 57 -18.48 -10.15 4.86
N THR A 58 -18.35 -11.43 4.46
CA THR A 58 -17.10 -12.19 4.54
C THR A 58 -15.94 -11.53 3.79
N THR A 59 -16.18 -10.90 2.63
CA THR A 59 -15.12 -10.19 1.88
C THR A 59 -14.67 -8.93 2.62
N ILE A 60 -15.61 -8.14 3.13
CA ILE A 60 -15.30 -6.93 3.89
C ILE A 60 -14.54 -7.31 5.17
N VAL A 61 -15.02 -8.29 5.91
CA VAL A 61 -14.36 -8.79 7.11
C VAL A 61 -12.95 -9.29 6.80
N ALA A 62 -12.76 -10.06 5.71
CA ALA A 62 -11.45 -10.54 5.31
C ALA A 62 -10.48 -9.39 4.98
N VAL A 63 -10.94 -8.35 4.26
CA VAL A 63 -10.14 -7.14 3.98
C VAL A 63 -9.75 -6.43 5.28
N LEU A 64 -10.71 -6.24 6.20
CA LEU A 64 -10.44 -5.58 7.47
C LEU A 64 -9.47 -6.40 8.35
N VAL A 65 -9.57 -7.74 8.33
CA VAL A 65 -8.61 -8.61 9.02
C VAL A 65 -7.21 -8.46 8.43
N VAL A 66 -7.07 -8.52 7.09
CA VAL A 66 -5.77 -8.32 6.44
C VAL A 66 -5.22 -6.93 6.78
N LEU A 67 -6.05 -5.89 6.73
CA LEU A 67 -5.66 -4.53 7.10
C LEU A 67 -5.15 -4.46 8.55
N SER A 68 -5.91 -5.02 9.49
CA SER A 68 -5.53 -5.01 10.91
C SER A 68 -4.24 -5.78 11.16
N VAL A 69 -4.07 -6.94 10.52
CA VAL A 69 -2.86 -7.76 10.65
C VAL A 69 -1.64 -7.03 10.07
N THR A 70 -1.76 -6.46 8.87
CA THR A 70 -0.64 -5.75 8.24
C THR A 70 -0.24 -4.49 9.02
N LEU A 71 -1.20 -3.72 9.52
CA LEU A 71 -0.96 -2.55 10.37
C LEU A 71 -0.29 -2.96 11.70
N GLY A 72 -0.84 -3.98 12.36
CA GLY A 72 -0.31 -4.46 13.64
C GLY A 72 1.11 -5.01 13.53
N LEU A 73 1.37 -5.88 12.55
CA LEU A 73 2.70 -6.44 12.31
C LEU A 73 3.71 -5.34 11.97
N SER A 74 3.35 -4.42 11.06
CA SER A 74 4.24 -3.32 10.69
C SER A 74 4.57 -2.40 11.86
N ALA A 75 3.59 -2.05 12.67
CA ALA A 75 3.78 -1.19 13.82
C ALA A 75 4.73 -1.79 14.89
N CYS A 76 4.83 -3.12 14.94
CA CYS A 76 5.69 -3.85 15.88
C CYS A 76 7.10 -4.13 15.35
N ILE A 77 7.35 -3.97 14.06
CA ILE A 77 8.65 -4.29 13.43
C ILE A 77 9.33 -2.99 13.04
N TYR A 78 10.51 -2.75 13.62
CA TYR A 78 11.31 -1.59 13.27
C TYR A 78 12.02 -1.78 11.92
N ASP A 79 11.97 -0.75 11.07
CA ASP A 79 12.71 -0.74 9.80
C ASP A 79 14.20 -0.58 10.08
N ARG A 80 15.02 -1.54 9.62
CA ARG A 80 16.49 -1.53 9.74
C ARG A 80 17.19 -1.27 8.42
N SER A 81 16.43 -1.01 7.34
CA SER A 81 17.02 -0.76 6.04
C SER A 81 17.69 0.62 5.99
N PHE A 82 18.76 0.74 5.24
CA PHE A 82 19.50 1.99 5.12
C PHE A 82 18.64 3.08 4.46
N ASP A 83 18.17 2.83 3.23
CA ASP A 83 17.37 3.81 2.48
C ASP A 83 16.02 4.07 3.14
N GLY A 84 15.43 3.03 3.74
CA GLY A 84 14.16 3.14 4.46
C GLY A 84 14.24 4.16 5.59
N GLN A 85 15.31 4.15 6.36
CA GLN A 85 15.52 5.11 7.44
C GLN A 85 16.03 6.47 6.95
N TRP A 86 16.88 6.44 5.93
CA TRP A 86 17.57 7.64 5.50
C TRP A 86 16.62 8.64 4.83
N TYR A 87 15.99 8.31 3.72
CA TYR A 87 15.14 9.26 3.00
C TYR A 87 13.65 8.88 2.94
N HIS A 88 13.27 7.60 2.89
CA HIS A 88 11.86 7.22 2.83
C HIS A 88 11.11 7.59 4.12
N ALA A 89 11.65 7.22 5.29
CA ALA A 89 11.05 7.60 6.57
C ALA A 89 11.08 9.11 6.81
N CYS A 90 12.14 9.81 6.33
CA CYS A 90 12.20 11.26 6.37
C CYS A 90 11.09 11.88 5.53
N THR A 91 10.91 11.44 4.28
CA THR A 91 9.83 11.90 3.38
C THR A 91 8.45 11.73 4.03
N ILE A 92 8.18 10.56 4.61
CA ILE A 92 6.91 10.28 5.26
C ILE A 92 6.71 11.21 6.47
N ARG A 93 7.75 11.43 7.27
CA ARG A 93 7.70 12.33 8.43
C ARG A 93 7.44 13.77 8.01
N GLU A 94 8.10 14.26 6.97
CA GLU A 94 7.86 15.60 6.43
C GLU A 94 6.40 15.77 5.96
N LEU A 95 5.88 14.81 5.21
CA LEU A 95 4.49 14.81 4.74
C LEU A 95 3.49 14.82 5.91
N VAL A 96 3.72 14.04 6.94
CA VAL A 96 2.87 14.00 8.16
C VAL A 96 2.98 15.28 8.96
N ASN A 97 4.16 15.91 9.00
CA ASN A 97 4.39 17.19 9.68
C ASN A 97 3.89 18.42 8.91
N GLY A 98 3.24 18.18 7.75
CA GLY A 98 2.57 19.23 7.00
C GLY A 98 3.33 19.77 5.80
N TRP A 99 4.45 19.14 5.42
CA TRP A 99 5.09 19.47 4.15
C TRP A 99 4.17 19.17 2.98
N ASN A 100 4.04 20.17 2.11
CA ASN A 100 3.29 20.04 0.88
C ASN A 100 4.24 20.14 -0.31
N PRO A 101 4.61 19.03 -0.94
CA PRO A 101 5.62 19.00 -2.01
C PRO A 101 5.18 19.68 -3.31
N ILE A 102 3.91 20.09 -3.42
CA ILE A 102 3.40 20.82 -4.58
C ILE A 102 3.64 22.33 -4.41
N HIS A 103 3.61 22.81 -3.17
CA HIS A 103 3.61 24.25 -2.88
C HIS A 103 4.86 24.73 -2.14
N SER A 104 5.69 23.84 -1.59
CA SER A 104 6.88 24.21 -0.82
C SER A 104 8.01 23.21 -0.95
N SER A 105 9.24 23.68 -0.78
CA SER A 105 10.41 22.82 -0.60
C SER A 105 10.35 22.07 0.74
N ALA A 106 11.05 20.95 0.85
CA ALA A 106 11.19 20.24 2.10
C ALA A 106 11.97 21.10 3.11
N CYS A 107 11.28 21.53 4.14
CA CYS A 107 11.84 22.41 5.16
C CYS A 107 11.55 21.79 6.53
N SER A 108 12.36 20.81 6.91
CA SER A 108 12.25 20.22 8.25
C SER A 108 12.82 21.16 9.30
N PRO A 109 12.17 21.30 10.46
CA PRO A 109 12.79 21.91 11.64
C PRO A 109 13.96 21.04 12.20
N THR A 110 14.04 19.77 11.84
CA THR A 110 15.23 18.95 12.08
C THR A 110 16.23 19.14 10.94
N PRO A 111 17.51 19.40 11.22
CA PRO A 111 18.50 19.58 10.17
C PRO A 111 18.67 18.28 9.38
N ILE A 112 17.96 18.19 8.25
CA ILE A 112 18.25 17.21 7.23
C ILE A 112 19.47 17.77 6.49
N ASP A 113 20.52 16.94 6.31
CA ASP A 113 21.65 17.38 5.51
C ASP A 113 21.22 17.64 4.06
N GLY A 114 21.95 18.52 3.37
CA GLY A 114 21.57 18.94 2.01
C GLY A 114 21.48 17.80 0.99
N TYR A 115 22.16 16.68 1.26
CA TYR A 115 22.12 15.48 0.41
C TYR A 115 20.81 14.71 0.63
N THR A 116 20.37 14.55 1.87
CA THR A 116 19.07 13.93 2.21
C THR A 116 17.90 14.76 1.67
N VAL A 117 17.98 16.10 1.74
CA VAL A 117 16.96 16.99 1.16
C VAL A 117 16.78 16.73 -0.34
N LEU A 118 17.86 16.52 -1.09
CA LEU A 118 17.81 16.22 -2.52
C LEU A 118 16.96 14.97 -2.81
N TRP A 119 17.15 13.90 -2.03
CA TRP A 119 16.36 12.67 -2.18
C TRP A 119 14.91 12.86 -1.75
N VAL A 120 14.67 13.53 -0.64
CA VAL A 120 13.32 13.84 -0.14
C VAL A 120 12.53 14.67 -1.15
N GLU A 121 13.15 15.64 -1.84
CA GLU A 121 12.47 16.52 -2.79
C GLU A 121 12.28 15.92 -4.19
N HIS A 122 13.19 15.06 -4.64
CA HIS A 122 13.22 14.66 -6.05
C HIS A 122 12.90 13.19 -6.30
N TYR A 123 12.89 12.35 -5.27
CA TYR A 123 12.52 10.95 -5.42
C TYR A 123 11.01 10.78 -5.67
N PRO A 124 10.57 9.79 -6.49
CA PRO A 124 9.14 9.50 -6.67
C PRO A 124 8.47 9.14 -5.35
N ARG A 125 7.41 9.85 -4.98
CA ARG A 125 6.78 9.81 -3.64
C ARG A 125 5.44 9.09 -3.58
N GLY A 126 5.09 8.30 -4.59
CA GLY A 126 3.77 7.66 -4.64
C GLY A 126 3.47 6.79 -3.43
N ILE A 127 4.41 5.95 -3.06
CA ILE A 127 4.29 5.00 -1.95
C ILE A 127 4.38 5.72 -0.60
N GLU A 128 5.32 6.65 -0.45
CA GLU A 128 5.47 7.47 0.76
C GLU A 128 4.23 8.33 1.04
N THR A 129 3.57 8.83 -0.01
CA THR A 129 2.32 9.58 0.13
C THR A 129 1.21 8.70 0.72
N ILE A 130 1.07 7.45 0.25
CA ILE A 130 0.09 6.51 0.82
C ILE A 130 0.50 6.16 2.26
N ALA A 131 1.78 5.83 2.49
CA ALA A 131 2.31 5.51 3.80
C ALA A 131 2.08 6.66 4.80
N ALA A 132 2.25 7.92 4.37
CA ALA A 132 1.98 9.09 5.20
C ALA A 132 0.51 9.17 5.65
N THR A 133 -0.47 8.75 4.82
CA THR A 133 -1.87 8.70 5.24
C THR A 133 -2.11 7.66 6.34
N ILE A 134 -1.43 6.51 6.25
CA ILE A 134 -1.47 5.47 7.28
C ILE A 134 -0.82 5.95 8.57
N VAL A 135 0.38 6.51 8.47
CA VAL A 135 1.13 7.05 9.63
C VAL A 135 0.34 8.15 10.32
N SER A 136 -0.26 9.06 9.56
CA SER A 136 -1.10 10.14 10.09
C SER A 136 -2.32 9.62 10.86
N CYS A 137 -2.89 8.49 10.40
CA CYS A 137 -4.01 7.83 11.05
C CYS A 137 -3.60 7.06 12.32
N MET A 138 -2.46 6.35 12.27
CA MET A 138 -2.01 5.45 13.32
C MET A 138 -1.14 6.12 14.40
N GLY A 139 -0.57 7.30 14.12
CA GLY A 139 0.39 7.98 15.00
C GLY A 139 1.72 7.24 15.18
N ASN A 140 2.02 6.25 14.33
CA ASN A 140 3.22 5.43 14.39
C ASN A 140 3.88 5.37 13.01
N LEU A 141 5.14 5.82 12.93
CA LEU A 141 5.89 5.84 11.67
C LEU A 141 6.03 4.43 11.08
N ASP A 142 6.32 3.43 11.90
CA ASP A 142 6.50 2.05 11.43
C ASP A 142 5.22 1.44 10.84
N ALA A 143 4.04 1.94 11.19
CA ALA A 143 2.78 1.48 10.60
C ALA A 143 2.68 1.76 9.08
N GLY A 144 3.38 2.76 8.57
CA GLY A 144 3.39 3.07 7.12
C GLY A 144 3.89 1.92 6.24
N LYS A 145 4.76 1.05 6.77
CA LYS A 145 5.25 -0.15 6.07
C LYS A 145 4.18 -1.21 5.85
N ALA A 146 3.01 -1.07 6.51
CA ALA A 146 1.87 -1.97 6.29
C ALA A 146 1.48 -2.07 4.83
N LEU A 147 1.74 -1.03 4.04
CA LEU A 147 1.51 -1.01 2.60
C LEU A 147 2.29 -2.13 1.89
N ASN A 148 3.54 -2.38 2.28
CA ASN A 148 4.35 -3.44 1.70
C ASN A 148 3.78 -4.83 2.01
N LEU A 149 3.43 -5.11 3.26
CA LEU A 149 2.74 -6.36 3.63
C LEU A 149 1.39 -6.50 2.92
N TRP A 150 0.64 -5.41 2.79
CA TRP A 150 -0.61 -5.37 2.06
C TRP A 150 -0.45 -5.82 0.60
N PHE A 151 0.59 -5.33 -0.07
CA PHE A 151 0.89 -5.73 -1.44
C PHE A 151 1.41 -7.17 -1.57
N VAL A 152 2.01 -7.75 -0.53
CA VAL A 152 2.29 -9.20 -0.49
C VAL A 152 1.00 -10.00 -0.60
N PHE A 153 0.01 -9.67 0.22
CA PHE A 153 -1.31 -10.32 0.14
C PHE A 153 -1.97 -10.10 -1.22
N SER A 154 -1.89 -8.89 -1.75
CA SER A 154 -2.40 -8.58 -3.10
C SER A 154 -1.77 -9.49 -4.17
N SER A 155 -0.45 -9.62 -4.18
CA SER A 155 0.27 -10.49 -5.13
C SER A 155 -0.17 -11.94 -5.03
N ILE A 156 -0.25 -12.50 -3.83
CA ILE A 156 -0.69 -13.88 -3.63
C ILE A 156 -2.08 -14.09 -4.24
N VAL A 157 -3.01 -13.16 -3.98
CA VAL A 157 -4.39 -13.26 -4.48
C VAL A 157 -4.44 -13.14 -6.00
N TYR A 158 -3.73 -12.18 -6.59
CA TYR A 158 -3.74 -11.98 -8.04
C TYR A 158 -3.07 -13.13 -8.78
N ILE A 159 -1.93 -13.64 -8.31
CA ILE A 159 -1.28 -14.81 -8.90
C ILE A 159 -2.19 -16.04 -8.80
N TYR A 160 -2.84 -16.24 -7.65
CA TYR A 160 -3.78 -17.33 -7.49
C TYR A 160 -4.96 -17.24 -8.48
N LEU A 161 -5.58 -16.06 -8.62
CA LEU A 161 -6.68 -15.84 -9.56
C LEU A 161 -6.24 -16.07 -11.01
N PHE A 162 -5.08 -15.59 -11.39
CA PHE A 162 -4.48 -15.82 -12.68
C PHE A 162 -4.31 -17.32 -12.97
N LEU A 163 -3.74 -18.07 -12.02
CA LEU A 163 -3.60 -19.52 -12.16
C LEU A 163 -4.95 -20.25 -12.25
N CYS A 164 -5.98 -19.73 -11.56
CA CYS A 164 -7.33 -20.27 -11.69
C CYS A 164 -7.90 -20.07 -13.10
N HIS A 165 -7.59 -18.93 -13.72
CA HIS A 165 -8.06 -18.61 -15.07
C HIS A 165 -7.29 -19.37 -16.15
N CYS A 166 -5.96 -19.33 -16.11
CA CYS A 166 -5.10 -19.92 -17.14
C CYS A 166 -4.98 -21.44 -17.05
N LEU A 167 -5.06 -22.01 -15.83
CA LEU A 167 -4.84 -23.44 -15.56
C LEU A 167 -5.99 -24.02 -14.71
N PRO A 168 -7.22 -24.05 -15.25
CA PRO A 168 -8.41 -24.44 -14.48
C PRO A 168 -8.37 -25.90 -13.97
N THR A 169 -7.63 -26.78 -14.62
CA THR A 169 -7.48 -28.20 -14.23
C THR A 169 -6.42 -28.43 -13.15
N MET A 170 -5.58 -27.44 -12.85
CA MET A 170 -4.53 -27.55 -11.85
C MET A 170 -5.13 -27.73 -10.44
N ASN A 171 -4.50 -28.58 -9.64
CA ASN A 171 -4.88 -28.78 -8.23
C ASN A 171 -4.83 -27.46 -7.44
N LYS A 172 -5.87 -27.20 -6.63
CA LYS A 172 -5.99 -25.95 -5.84
C LYS A 172 -4.81 -25.72 -4.88
N TYR A 173 -4.28 -26.76 -4.28
CA TYR A 173 -3.14 -26.66 -3.37
C TYR A 173 -1.86 -26.28 -4.11
N LEU A 174 -1.66 -26.84 -5.31
CA LEU A 174 -0.52 -26.48 -6.14
C LEU A 174 -0.59 -25.01 -6.60
N ARG A 175 -1.79 -24.48 -6.94
CA ARG A 175 -1.98 -23.05 -7.24
C ARG A 175 -1.60 -22.18 -6.05
N ILE A 176 -2.02 -22.54 -4.84
CA ILE A 176 -1.68 -21.81 -3.61
C ILE A 176 -0.16 -21.83 -3.42
N TRP A 177 0.49 -22.97 -3.55
CA TRP A 177 1.94 -23.09 -3.40
C TRP A 177 2.69 -22.25 -4.41
N ILE A 178 2.32 -22.30 -5.69
CA ILE A 178 2.93 -21.46 -6.73
C ILE A 178 2.72 -19.96 -6.41
N ALA A 179 1.52 -19.57 -6.03
CA ALA A 179 1.23 -18.18 -5.67
C ALA A 179 2.10 -17.70 -4.49
N LEU A 180 2.26 -18.54 -3.47
CA LEU A 180 3.11 -18.23 -2.32
C LEU A 180 4.60 -18.14 -2.71
N VAL A 181 5.12 -19.10 -3.46
CA VAL A 181 6.54 -19.12 -3.87
C VAL A 181 6.88 -17.92 -4.75
N VAL A 182 6.00 -17.56 -5.68
CA VAL A 182 6.22 -16.41 -6.56
C VAL A 182 6.10 -15.09 -5.79
N ALA A 183 5.08 -14.96 -4.93
CA ALA A 183 4.88 -13.74 -4.15
C ALA A 183 5.93 -13.54 -3.05
N LEU A 184 6.42 -14.60 -2.46
CA LEU A 184 7.41 -14.60 -1.37
C LEU A 184 8.83 -14.91 -1.88
N ASN A 185 9.21 -14.30 -2.99
CA ASN A 185 10.60 -14.41 -3.45
C ASN A 185 11.58 -13.75 -2.45
N PRO A 186 12.89 -14.05 -2.52
CA PRO A 186 13.87 -13.56 -1.53
C PRO A 186 13.94 -12.03 -1.40
N VAL A 187 13.70 -11.28 -2.47
CA VAL A 187 13.68 -9.81 -2.44
C VAL A 187 12.50 -9.33 -1.60
N VAL A 188 11.32 -9.91 -1.83
CA VAL A 188 10.11 -9.61 -1.07
C VAL A 188 10.29 -9.89 0.42
N ILE A 189 10.80 -11.07 0.77
CA ILE A 189 11.01 -11.44 2.17
C ILE A 189 11.92 -10.44 2.88
N ASN A 190 12.97 -9.95 2.20
CA ASN A 190 13.86 -8.94 2.74
C ASN A 190 13.22 -7.55 2.88
N GLN A 191 12.31 -7.18 1.97
CA GLN A 191 11.80 -5.82 1.88
C GLN A 191 10.41 -5.62 2.47
N MET A 192 9.63 -6.69 2.70
CA MET A 192 8.22 -6.59 3.12
C MET A 192 7.99 -5.86 4.45
N CYS A 193 9.01 -5.77 5.31
CA CYS A 193 8.96 -5.05 6.58
C CYS A 193 9.83 -3.79 6.59
N THR A 194 10.16 -3.25 5.43
CA THR A 194 10.97 -2.03 5.27
C THR A 194 10.21 -1.01 4.44
N TYR A 195 10.78 0.18 4.26
CA TYR A 195 10.27 1.21 3.37
C TYR A 195 10.81 1.12 1.94
N TYR A 196 11.52 0.05 1.57
CA TYR A 196 11.92 -0.16 0.18
C TYR A 196 10.71 -0.29 -0.74
N ILE A 197 10.77 0.37 -1.89
CA ILE A 197 9.66 0.44 -2.85
C ILE A 197 9.77 -0.51 -4.04
N ASP A 198 10.94 -1.11 -4.27
CA ASP A 198 11.19 -1.96 -5.44
C ASP A 198 10.21 -3.12 -5.54
N TRP A 199 9.94 -3.74 -4.42
CA TRP A 199 8.99 -4.81 -4.28
C TRP A 199 7.53 -4.36 -4.56
N THR A 200 7.16 -3.16 -4.15
CA THR A 200 5.83 -2.60 -4.43
C THR A 200 5.63 -2.40 -5.92
N LEU A 201 6.66 -1.92 -6.63
CA LEU A 201 6.65 -1.79 -8.09
C LEU A 201 6.52 -3.14 -8.78
N TYR A 202 7.21 -4.18 -8.28
CA TYR A 202 7.04 -5.55 -8.76
C TYR A 202 5.59 -6.03 -8.62
N THR A 203 4.98 -5.84 -7.44
CA THR A 203 3.58 -6.25 -7.18
C THR A 203 2.59 -5.55 -8.09
N LEU A 204 2.75 -4.26 -8.28
CA LEU A 204 1.89 -3.48 -9.18
C LEU A 204 2.04 -3.95 -10.63
N SER A 205 3.25 -4.28 -11.08
CA SER A 205 3.51 -4.83 -12.40
C SER A 205 2.85 -6.19 -12.59
N VAL A 206 2.97 -7.09 -11.61
CA VAL A 206 2.31 -8.40 -11.61
C VAL A 206 0.78 -8.22 -11.67
N SER A 207 0.22 -7.37 -10.83
CA SER A 207 -1.22 -7.12 -10.80
C SER A 207 -1.74 -6.56 -12.13
N TYR A 208 -0.99 -5.62 -12.73
CA TYR A 208 -1.35 -5.03 -14.02
C TYR A 208 -1.33 -6.04 -15.18
N THR A 209 -0.31 -6.89 -15.26
CA THR A 209 -0.22 -7.91 -16.31
C THR A 209 -1.34 -8.93 -16.22
N HIS A 210 -1.79 -9.25 -15.00
CA HIS A 210 -2.85 -10.24 -14.78
C HIS A 210 -4.27 -9.67 -14.93
N LEU A 211 -4.47 -8.36 -14.85
CA LEU A 211 -5.76 -7.73 -15.13
C LEU A 211 -6.07 -7.64 -16.63
N ARG A 212 -5.07 -7.82 -17.50
CA ARG A 212 -5.22 -7.78 -18.97
C ARG A 212 -5.38 -9.16 -19.63
N ALA A 213 -5.14 -10.24 -18.92
CA ALA A 213 -5.29 -11.61 -19.39
C ALA A 213 -6.68 -12.16 -19.06
#